data_2c324ceef62d7195602b0d0d686f5add
#
_entry.id   2c324ceef62d7195602b0d0d686f5add
#
_cell.length_a   1.000
_cell.length_b   1.000
_cell.length_c   1.000
_cell.angle_alpha   90.00
_cell.angle_beta   90.00
_cell.angle_gamma   90.00
#
_symmetry.space_group_name_H-M   'P 1'
#
loop_
_entity.id
_entity.type
_entity.pdbx_description
1 polymer ?
#
loop_
_entity_poly.entity_id
_entity_poly.type
_entity_poly.pdbx_seq_one_letter_code
_entity_poly.pdbx_strand_id
1 'polypeptide(L)'
;MKKREDIELLAPAGSFEALVAAVQNGANAIYLGGQKFGARAFAHNFDYAALKEAVDYCHLRNVKLYVTVNTLYNNAEIDEIFDYLKYLYHIGVDALIIQDMGLFSLIKNHFPDIEIHMSTQASVRNIEGVKYFAKQNIDRVVLAREMNIREIEEICHNCSIDIEVFVHGALCMSYSGQCLMSSMIAKWK
;
A
#
# COMPACT_ATOMS: atom_id res chain seq x y z
N MET A 1 -3.64 23.73 7.36
CA MET A 1 -3.53 23.23 5.96
C MET A 1 -2.07 22.89 5.71
N LYS A 2 -1.75 21.63 5.34
CA LYS A 2 -0.41 21.28 4.85
C LYS A 2 -0.11 22.13 3.60
N LYS A 3 1.12 22.61 3.45
CA LYS A 3 1.55 23.31 2.24
C LYS A 3 1.66 22.29 1.09
N ARG A 4 1.69 22.76 -0.17
CA ARG A 4 1.86 21.90 -1.35
C ARG A 4 3.15 21.05 -1.26
N GLU A 5 4.16 21.58 -0.61
CA GLU A 5 5.46 20.93 -0.36
C GLU A 5 5.36 19.75 0.63
N ASP A 6 4.28 19.70 1.43
CA ASP A 6 4.02 18.65 2.41
C ASP A 6 3.18 17.48 1.85
N ILE A 7 2.79 17.55 0.56
CA ILE A 7 1.97 16.52 -0.09
C ILE A 7 2.89 15.56 -0.81
N GLU A 8 2.84 14.28 -0.41
CA GLU A 8 3.56 13.20 -1.07
C GLU A 8 2.84 12.79 -2.36
N LEU A 9 3.55 12.83 -3.49
CA LEU A 9 3.10 12.28 -4.75
C LEU A 9 3.54 10.82 -4.85
N LEU A 10 2.58 9.91 -4.68
CA LEU A 10 2.78 8.47 -4.78
C LEU A 10 2.40 7.97 -6.18
N ALA A 11 3.31 7.30 -6.86
CA ALA A 11 3.08 6.75 -8.20
C ALA A 11 3.15 5.22 -8.23
N PRO A 12 2.31 4.55 -9.05
CA PRO A 12 2.41 3.11 -9.27
C PRO A 12 3.57 2.75 -10.18
N ALA A 13 4.18 1.57 -9.96
CA ALA A 13 5.10 0.99 -10.92
C ALA A 13 4.77 -0.50 -11.16
N GLY A 14 4.42 -0.83 -12.39
CA GLY A 14 4.19 -2.21 -12.84
C GLY A 14 5.41 -2.84 -13.53
N SER A 15 6.47 -2.06 -13.79
CA SER A 15 7.74 -2.50 -14.34
C SER A 15 8.87 -1.57 -13.88
N PHE A 16 10.11 -1.99 -14.08
CA PHE A 16 11.26 -1.15 -13.72
C PHE A 16 11.31 0.13 -14.57
N GLU A 17 10.95 0.07 -15.85
CA GLU A 17 10.87 1.27 -16.71
C GLU A 17 9.81 2.26 -16.20
N ALA A 18 8.65 1.76 -15.75
CA ALA A 18 7.61 2.60 -15.17
C ALA A 18 8.08 3.25 -13.85
N LEU A 19 8.83 2.53 -13.02
CA LEU A 19 9.45 3.06 -11.82
C LEU A 19 10.44 4.19 -12.15
N VAL A 20 11.34 3.96 -13.09
CA VAL A 20 12.30 4.98 -13.55
C VAL A 20 11.58 6.22 -14.06
N ALA A 21 10.56 6.04 -14.90
CA ALA A 21 9.77 7.14 -15.44
C ALA A 21 9.07 7.95 -14.33
N ALA A 22 8.47 7.28 -13.34
CA ALA A 22 7.79 7.95 -12.23
C ALA A 22 8.76 8.77 -11.37
N VAL A 23 9.91 8.19 -11.02
CA VAL A 23 10.96 8.86 -10.23
C VAL A 23 11.50 10.08 -10.99
N GLN A 24 11.79 9.96 -12.28
CA GLN A 24 12.30 11.06 -13.11
C GLN A 24 11.29 12.19 -13.31
N ASN A 25 9.99 11.90 -13.18
CA ASN A 25 8.92 12.89 -13.27
C ASN A 25 8.44 13.43 -11.92
N GLY A 26 9.20 13.21 -10.85
CA GLY A 26 9.01 13.88 -9.57
C GLY A 26 8.11 13.17 -8.57
N ALA A 27 7.93 11.85 -8.68
CA ALA A 27 7.31 11.08 -7.62
C ALA A 27 8.14 11.15 -6.33
N ASN A 28 7.47 11.36 -5.19
CA ASN A 28 8.09 11.34 -3.87
C ASN A 28 8.17 9.93 -3.31
N ALA A 29 7.24 9.07 -3.73
CA ALA A 29 7.20 7.67 -3.36
C ALA A 29 6.67 6.82 -4.53
N ILE A 30 7.08 5.55 -4.56
CA ILE A 30 6.61 4.56 -5.53
C ILE A 30 5.93 3.43 -4.78
N TYR A 31 4.79 2.94 -5.27
CA TYR A 31 4.25 1.68 -4.81
C TYR A 31 4.26 0.62 -5.92
N LEU A 32 4.56 -0.61 -5.54
CA LEU A 32 4.61 -1.73 -6.45
C LEU A 32 4.22 -3.04 -5.76
N GLY A 33 4.01 -4.09 -6.55
CA GLY A 33 3.72 -5.44 -6.07
C GLY A 33 4.88 -6.40 -6.35
N GLY A 34 5.15 -7.28 -5.39
CA GLY A 34 5.94 -8.46 -5.64
C GLY A 34 5.13 -9.56 -6.33
N GLN A 35 5.81 -10.61 -6.78
CA GLN A 35 5.17 -11.75 -7.48
C GLN A 35 4.14 -12.50 -6.62
N LYS A 36 4.22 -12.35 -5.28
CA LYS A 36 3.32 -13.00 -4.33
C LYS A 36 2.65 -11.97 -3.43
N PHE A 37 1.52 -12.36 -2.83
CA PHE A 37 0.86 -11.66 -1.75
C PHE A 37 0.25 -10.28 -2.06
N GLY A 38 0.25 -9.85 -3.31
CA GLY A 38 -0.42 -8.64 -3.76
C GLY A 38 -1.74 -8.92 -4.48
N ALA A 39 -2.69 -8.00 -4.41
CA ALA A 39 -3.99 -8.10 -5.09
C ALA A 39 -3.89 -8.20 -6.64
N ARG A 40 -2.72 -7.94 -7.22
CA ARG A 40 -2.43 -8.07 -8.64
C ARG A 40 -1.29 -9.06 -8.92
N ALA A 41 -1.25 -10.17 -8.19
CA ALA A 41 -0.17 -11.16 -8.28
C ALA A 41 0.06 -11.74 -9.70
N PHE A 42 -0.93 -11.67 -10.60
CA PHE A 42 -0.83 -12.12 -11.99
C PHE A 42 -0.40 -11.03 -12.99
N ALA A 43 -0.13 -9.79 -12.54
CA ALA A 43 0.50 -8.77 -13.36
C ALA A 43 2.01 -9.02 -13.50
N HIS A 44 2.68 -8.27 -14.38
CA HIS A 44 4.14 -8.20 -14.36
C HIS A 44 4.57 -7.56 -13.04
N ASN A 45 5.00 -8.40 -12.09
CA ASN A 45 5.40 -8.01 -10.75
C ASN A 45 6.90 -8.21 -10.57
N PHE A 46 7.45 -7.51 -9.57
CA PHE A 46 8.88 -7.56 -9.26
C PHE A 46 9.22 -8.87 -8.54
N ASP A 47 10.22 -9.59 -9.05
CA ASP A 47 10.85 -10.68 -8.31
C ASP A 47 11.76 -10.14 -7.19
N TYR A 48 12.36 -11.03 -6.40
CA TYR A 48 13.21 -10.64 -5.28
C TYR A 48 14.39 -9.75 -5.70
N ALA A 49 15.05 -10.06 -6.80
CA ALA A 49 16.20 -9.29 -7.29
C ALA A 49 15.76 -7.90 -7.78
N ALA A 50 14.67 -7.85 -8.56
CA ALA A 50 14.09 -6.60 -9.04
C ALA A 50 13.56 -5.71 -7.90
N LEU A 51 13.00 -6.30 -6.82
CA LEU A 51 12.61 -5.55 -5.62
C LEU A 51 13.81 -4.85 -4.97
N LYS A 52 14.92 -5.59 -4.79
CA LYS A 52 16.14 -5.01 -4.23
C LYS A 52 16.68 -3.87 -5.11
N GLU A 53 16.74 -4.08 -6.42
CA GLU A 53 17.17 -3.05 -7.37
C GLU A 53 16.26 -1.82 -7.34
N ALA A 54 14.93 -2.03 -7.22
CA ALA A 54 13.95 -0.96 -7.11
C ALA A 54 14.15 -0.11 -5.85
N VAL A 55 14.38 -0.74 -4.69
CA VAL A 55 14.70 -0.05 -3.43
C VAL A 55 15.95 0.79 -3.60
N ASP A 56 17.04 0.20 -4.07
CA ASP A 56 18.32 0.90 -4.24
C ASP A 56 18.20 2.08 -5.22
N TYR A 57 17.48 1.90 -6.32
CA TYR A 57 17.25 2.96 -7.31
C TYR A 57 16.46 4.13 -6.72
N CYS A 58 15.40 3.85 -5.95
CA CYS A 58 14.58 4.87 -5.31
C CYS A 58 15.35 5.61 -4.21
N HIS A 59 16.00 4.89 -3.30
CA HIS A 59 16.72 5.48 -2.17
C HIS A 59 17.87 6.38 -2.61
N LEU A 60 18.63 6.01 -3.65
CA LEU A 60 19.67 6.86 -4.25
C LEU A 60 19.14 8.21 -4.75
N ARG A 61 17.81 8.36 -4.89
CA ARG A 61 17.13 9.58 -5.37
C ARG A 61 16.23 10.22 -4.33
N ASN A 62 16.33 9.77 -3.07
CA ASN A 62 15.46 10.19 -1.95
C ASN A 62 13.97 9.98 -2.24
N VAL A 63 13.61 8.91 -2.95
CA VAL A 63 12.24 8.48 -3.21
C VAL A 63 11.95 7.26 -2.34
N LYS A 64 10.82 7.25 -1.64
CA LYS A 64 10.37 6.11 -0.83
C LYS A 64 9.82 4.98 -1.72
N LEU A 65 9.90 3.74 -1.22
CA LEU A 65 9.33 2.59 -1.90
C LEU A 65 8.42 1.78 -0.98
N TYR A 66 7.16 1.60 -1.41
CA TYR A 66 6.12 0.88 -0.68
C TYR A 66 5.76 -0.41 -1.41
N VAL A 67 5.60 -1.50 -0.69
CA VAL A 67 5.24 -2.80 -1.28
C VAL A 67 3.84 -3.21 -0.87
N THR A 68 3.02 -3.59 -1.87
CA THR A 68 1.68 -4.11 -1.62
C THR A 68 1.72 -5.56 -1.15
N VAL A 69 1.17 -5.80 0.05
CA VAL A 69 0.95 -7.11 0.67
C VAL A 69 -0.52 -7.12 1.12
N ASN A 70 -1.42 -6.85 0.17
CA ASN A 70 -2.78 -6.38 0.42
C ASN A 70 -3.87 -7.38 0.01
N THR A 71 -3.62 -8.65 0.30
CA THR A 71 -4.62 -9.72 0.23
C THR A 71 -4.93 -10.28 1.62
N LEU A 72 -5.92 -11.17 1.73
CA LEU A 72 -6.21 -11.93 2.94
C LEU A 72 -5.49 -13.28 2.89
N TYR A 73 -5.06 -13.77 4.05
CA TYR A 73 -4.23 -14.97 4.18
C TYR A 73 -4.89 -16.01 5.07
N ASN A 74 -4.72 -17.28 4.70
CA ASN A 74 -5.09 -18.41 5.54
C ASN A 74 -3.88 -18.87 6.37
N ASN A 75 -4.13 -19.70 7.38
CA ASN A 75 -3.09 -20.16 8.32
C ASN A 75 -1.93 -20.89 7.63
N ALA A 76 -2.17 -21.56 6.50
CA ALA A 76 -1.12 -22.30 5.79
C ALA A 76 -0.14 -21.38 5.03
N GLU A 77 -0.51 -20.11 4.83
CA GLU A 77 0.32 -19.13 4.11
C GLU A 77 1.17 -18.27 5.07
N ILE A 78 0.93 -18.35 6.39
CA ILE A 78 1.57 -17.46 7.38
C ILE A 78 3.09 -17.59 7.39
N ASP A 79 3.63 -18.80 7.33
CA ASP A 79 5.08 -19.00 7.35
C ASP A 79 5.74 -18.42 6.09
N GLU A 80 5.14 -18.65 4.91
CA GLU A 80 5.66 -18.15 3.64
C GLU A 80 5.61 -16.61 3.58
N ILE A 81 4.51 -15.99 4.04
CA ILE A 81 4.41 -14.54 4.07
C ILE A 81 5.38 -13.95 5.09
N PHE A 82 5.61 -14.61 6.22
CA PHE A 82 6.56 -14.15 7.22
C PHE A 82 7.99 -14.10 6.66
N ASP A 83 8.41 -15.11 5.89
CA ASP A 83 9.72 -15.10 5.23
C ASP A 83 9.80 -14.01 4.14
N TYR A 84 8.71 -13.75 3.43
CA TYR A 84 8.62 -12.63 2.49
C TYR A 84 8.74 -11.28 3.20
N LEU A 85 8.06 -11.08 4.33
CA LEU A 85 8.17 -9.86 5.13
C LEU A 85 9.59 -9.63 5.66
N LYS A 86 10.27 -10.68 6.13
CA LYS A 86 11.70 -10.60 6.51
C LYS A 86 12.56 -10.10 5.36
N TYR A 87 12.32 -10.62 4.16
CA TYR A 87 13.05 -10.17 2.97
C TYR A 87 12.81 -8.70 2.69
N LEU A 88 11.54 -8.25 2.67
CA LEU A 88 11.19 -6.85 2.42
C LEU A 88 11.81 -5.91 3.46
N TYR A 89 11.76 -6.30 4.74
CA TYR A 89 12.41 -5.57 5.82
C TYR A 89 13.93 -5.49 5.63
N HIS A 90 14.57 -6.60 5.28
CA HIS A 90 16.02 -6.67 5.09
C HIS A 90 16.51 -5.81 3.92
N ILE A 91 15.78 -5.74 2.83
CA ILE A 91 16.14 -4.89 1.68
C ILE A 91 15.84 -3.41 1.90
N GLY A 92 15.15 -3.05 2.99
CA GLY A 92 14.89 -1.67 3.38
C GLY A 92 13.66 -1.04 2.73
N VAL A 93 12.58 -1.80 2.52
CA VAL A 93 11.30 -1.24 2.07
C VAL A 93 10.78 -0.25 3.11
N ASP A 94 10.33 0.94 2.69
CA ASP A 94 9.92 2.02 3.61
C ASP A 94 8.55 1.74 4.26
N ALA A 95 7.60 1.18 3.49
CA ALA A 95 6.28 0.84 4.03
C ALA A 95 5.66 -0.40 3.36
N LEU A 96 4.77 -1.05 4.09
CA LEU A 96 3.92 -2.13 3.59
C LEU A 96 2.47 -1.65 3.46
N ILE A 97 1.86 -1.85 2.30
CA ILE A 97 0.44 -1.57 2.08
C ILE A 97 -0.32 -2.89 2.30
N ILE A 98 -1.07 -2.99 3.38
CA ILE A 98 -1.71 -4.23 3.84
C ILE A 98 -3.23 -4.13 3.92
N GLN A 99 -3.91 -5.29 3.98
CA GLN A 99 -5.35 -5.41 4.21
C GLN A 99 -5.65 -6.27 5.45
N ASP A 100 -4.89 -7.33 5.65
CA ASP A 100 -5.14 -8.35 6.66
C ASP A 100 -4.75 -7.87 8.06
N MET A 101 -5.70 -7.91 9.01
CA MET A 101 -5.46 -7.46 10.38
C MET A 101 -4.60 -8.43 11.20
N GLY A 102 -4.61 -9.74 10.85
CA GLY A 102 -3.71 -10.72 11.45
C GLY A 102 -2.27 -10.45 11.03
N LEU A 103 -2.08 -10.11 9.74
CA LEU A 103 -0.78 -9.71 9.22
C LEU A 103 -0.27 -8.42 9.88
N PHE A 104 -1.16 -7.44 10.11
CA PHE A 104 -0.82 -6.22 10.85
C PHE A 104 -0.20 -6.54 12.21
N SER A 105 -0.86 -7.40 13.00
CA SER A 105 -0.35 -7.81 14.31
C SER A 105 1.02 -8.50 14.21
N LEU A 106 1.19 -9.36 13.21
CA LEU A 106 2.46 -10.06 12.96
C LEU A 106 3.60 -9.06 12.65
N ILE A 107 3.34 -8.07 11.77
CA ILE A 107 4.32 -7.05 11.39
C ILE A 107 4.73 -6.21 12.61
N LYS A 108 3.76 -5.66 13.34
CA LYS A 108 4.07 -4.81 14.52
C LYS A 108 4.89 -5.52 15.60
N ASN A 109 4.71 -6.83 15.75
CA ASN A 109 5.44 -7.60 16.74
C ASN A 109 6.89 -7.93 16.33
N HIS A 110 7.18 -8.03 15.02
CA HIS A 110 8.47 -8.53 14.53
C HIS A 110 9.27 -7.48 13.76
N PHE A 111 8.61 -6.48 13.18
CA PHE A 111 9.22 -5.44 12.34
C PHE A 111 8.69 -4.06 12.75
N PRO A 112 8.99 -3.58 13.98
CA PRO A 112 8.36 -2.39 14.56
C PRO A 112 8.69 -1.09 13.81
N ASP A 113 9.80 -1.06 13.08
CA ASP A 113 10.31 0.15 12.42
C ASP A 113 9.76 0.33 10.99
N ILE A 114 9.05 -0.66 10.44
CA ILE A 114 8.46 -0.53 9.10
C ILE A 114 7.11 0.19 9.17
N GLU A 115 6.91 1.20 8.33
CA GLU A 115 5.63 1.90 8.24
C GLU A 115 4.54 0.96 7.68
N ILE A 116 3.33 1.06 8.22
CA ILE A 116 2.16 0.28 7.77
C ILE A 116 1.10 1.23 7.23
N HIS A 117 0.76 1.03 5.96
CA HIS A 117 -0.32 1.73 5.28
C HIS A 117 -1.52 0.79 5.10
N MET A 118 -2.67 1.18 5.64
CA MET A 118 -3.89 0.40 5.44
C MET A 118 -4.40 0.58 4.02
N SER A 119 -4.47 -0.52 3.27
CA SER A 119 -4.89 -0.53 1.87
C SER A 119 -6.33 -0.04 1.68
N THR A 120 -6.63 0.52 0.50
CA THR A 120 -8.01 0.75 0.05
C THR A 120 -8.87 -0.54 0.04
N GLN A 121 -8.23 -1.71 0.00
CA GLN A 121 -8.88 -3.02 0.12
C GLN A 121 -9.55 -3.22 1.50
N ALA A 122 -9.15 -2.46 2.52
CA ALA A 122 -9.81 -2.46 3.83
C ALA A 122 -11.13 -1.65 3.85
N SER A 123 -11.53 -1.03 2.73
CA SER A 123 -12.81 -0.34 2.53
C SER A 123 -13.08 0.78 3.56
N VAL A 124 -12.06 1.55 3.93
CA VAL A 124 -12.22 2.64 4.91
C VAL A 124 -12.95 3.82 4.27
N ARG A 125 -14.18 4.11 4.76
CA ARG A 125 -15.09 5.08 4.15
C ARG A 125 -15.62 6.16 5.10
N ASN A 126 -15.18 6.17 6.33
CA ASN A 126 -15.69 7.12 7.32
C ASN A 126 -14.65 7.43 8.39
N ILE A 127 -14.90 8.51 9.11
CA ILE A 127 -13.99 9.03 10.13
C ILE A 127 -13.75 8.04 11.28
N GLU A 128 -14.75 7.24 11.67
CA GLU A 128 -14.60 6.29 12.77
C GLU A 128 -13.69 5.10 12.37
N GLY A 129 -13.75 4.65 11.09
CA GLY A 129 -12.81 3.69 10.55
C GLY A 129 -11.38 4.22 10.57
N VAL A 130 -11.16 5.49 10.18
CA VAL A 130 -9.84 6.12 10.23
C VAL A 130 -9.34 6.24 11.67
N LYS A 131 -10.18 6.68 12.61
CA LYS A 131 -9.84 6.75 14.04
C LYS A 131 -9.52 5.39 14.64
N TYR A 132 -10.22 4.33 14.18
CA TYR A 132 -9.91 2.97 14.61
C TYR A 132 -8.48 2.58 14.25
N PHE A 133 -8.08 2.79 13.00
CA PHE A 133 -6.72 2.48 12.56
C PHE A 133 -5.66 3.38 13.20
N ALA A 134 -5.96 4.65 13.42
CA ALA A 134 -5.08 5.56 14.16
C ALA A 134 -4.79 5.05 15.59
N LYS A 135 -5.82 4.51 16.30
CA LYS A 135 -5.64 3.91 17.63
C LYS A 135 -4.80 2.63 17.62
N GLN A 136 -4.70 1.96 16.50
CA GLN A 136 -3.83 0.79 16.32
C GLN A 136 -2.38 1.16 15.96
N ASN A 137 -2.04 2.46 15.89
CA ASN A 137 -0.74 2.94 15.43
C ASN A 137 -0.41 2.50 13.98
N ILE A 138 -1.41 2.53 13.11
CA ILE A 138 -1.23 2.50 11.66
C ILE A 138 -0.71 3.87 11.24
N ASP A 139 0.25 3.91 10.32
CA ASP A 139 0.94 5.14 9.93
C ASP A 139 0.15 5.93 8.89
N ARG A 140 -0.57 5.22 7.98
CA ARG A 140 -1.37 5.83 6.91
C ARG A 140 -2.61 5.00 6.57
N VAL A 141 -3.68 5.68 6.14
CA VAL A 141 -4.89 5.03 5.60
C VAL A 141 -5.15 5.48 4.18
N VAL A 142 -5.24 4.51 3.26
CA VAL A 142 -5.70 4.73 1.88
C VAL A 142 -7.22 4.67 1.88
N LEU A 143 -7.87 5.82 1.69
CA LEU A 143 -9.33 5.91 1.70
C LEU A 143 -9.97 5.17 0.52
N ALA A 144 -11.18 4.71 0.73
CA ALA A 144 -12.00 4.16 -0.33
C ALA A 144 -12.29 5.22 -1.42
N ARG A 145 -12.32 4.80 -2.68
CA ARG A 145 -12.47 5.68 -3.86
C ARG A 145 -13.85 6.33 -3.96
N GLU A 146 -14.83 5.80 -3.24
CA GLU A 146 -16.23 6.24 -3.24
C GLU A 146 -16.47 7.49 -2.41
N MET A 147 -15.47 8.01 -1.72
CA MET A 147 -15.58 9.20 -0.89
C MET A 147 -15.52 10.49 -1.70
N ASN A 148 -16.35 11.44 -1.34
CA ASN A 148 -16.33 12.77 -1.93
C ASN A 148 -15.34 13.71 -1.20
N ILE A 149 -15.01 14.82 -1.83
CA ILE A 149 -13.98 15.74 -1.32
C ILE A 149 -14.32 16.33 0.07
N ARG A 150 -15.61 16.51 0.39
CA ARG A 150 -16.05 17.08 1.69
C ARG A 150 -15.82 16.06 2.81
N GLU A 151 -16.11 14.78 2.55
CA GLU A 151 -15.86 13.69 3.50
C GLU A 151 -14.36 13.52 3.75
N ILE A 152 -13.52 13.63 2.70
CA ILE A 152 -12.07 13.59 2.82
C ILE A 152 -11.56 14.78 3.66
N GLU A 153 -12.06 15.98 3.38
CA GLU A 153 -11.70 17.19 4.12
C GLU A 153 -12.07 17.06 5.61
N GLU A 154 -13.25 16.55 5.93
CA GLU A 154 -13.69 16.29 7.30
C GLU A 154 -12.75 15.33 8.03
N ILE A 155 -12.34 14.24 7.38
CA ILE A 155 -11.39 13.27 7.93
C ILE A 155 -10.03 13.94 8.18
N CYS A 156 -9.51 14.67 7.20
CA CYS A 156 -8.22 15.34 7.32
C CYS A 156 -8.17 16.38 8.43
N HIS A 157 -9.29 17.04 8.74
CA HIS A 157 -9.37 17.99 9.84
C HIS A 157 -9.49 17.35 11.22
N ASN A 158 -10.05 16.14 11.29
CA ASN A 158 -10.40 15.49 12.57
C ASN A 158 -9.54 14.27 12.93
N CYS A 159 -8.59 13.90 12.08
CA CYS A 159 -7.68 12.78 12.31
C CYS A 159 -6.23 13.22 12.18
N SER A 160 -5.35 12.66 13.02
CA SER A 160 -3.91 12.95 13.02
C SER A 160 -3.08 11.96 12.19
N ILE A 161 -3.69 10.88 11.71
CA ILE A 161 -3.06 9.87 10.86
C ILE A 161 -2.91 10.40 9.43
N ASP A 162 -1.89 9.95 8.71
CA ASP A 162 -1.73 10.30 7.30
C ASP A 162 -2.84 9.68 6.44
N ILE A 163 -3.34 10.48 5.50
CA ILE A 163 -4.42 10.09 4.60
C ILE A 163 -3.91 10.07 3.17
N GLU A 164 -4.20 8.97 2.48
CA GLU A 164 -3.91 8.78 1.06
C GLU A 164 -5.18 8.65 0.24
N VAL A 165 -5.24 9.30 -0.91
CA VAL A 165 -6.37 9.24 -1.84
C VAL A 165 -5.92 9.06 -3.27
N PHE A 166 -6.68 8.30 -4.06
CA PHE A 166 -6.45 8.19 -5.49
C PHE A 166 -6.93 9.46 -6.21
N VAL A 167 -6.04 10.08 -6.96
CA VAL A 167 -6.35 11.27 -7.78
C VAL A 167 -6.33 10.97 -9.28
N HIS A 168 -5.72 9.85 -9.69
CA HIS A 168 -5.64 9.40 -11.08
C HIS A 168 -5.55 7.87 -11.14
N GLY A 169 -6.14 7.27 -12.17
CA GLY A 169 -6.06 5.83 -12.45
C GLY A 169 -7.35 5.25 -13.01
N ALA A 170 -7.32 3.95 -13.31
CA ALA A 170 -8.50 3.23 -13.78
C ALA A 170 -9.55 3.11 -12.67
N LEU A 171 -10.79 3.44 -13.01
CA LEU A 171 -11.94 3.27 -12.10
C LEU A 171 -12.45 1.82 -12.16
N CYS A 172 -12.62 1.22 -10.99
CA CYS A 172 -13.28 -0.08 -10.87
C CYS A 172 -14.78 0.13 -10.61
N MET A 173 -15.63 -0.70 -11.20
CA MET A 173 -17.08 -0.68 -11.01
C MET A 173 -17.50 -1.11 -9.60
N SER A 174 -16.68 -1.92 -8.92
CA SER A 174 -16.96 -2.42 -7.58
C SER A 174 -16.56 -1.42 -6.51
N TYR A 175 -17.21 -1.52 -5.36
CA TYR A 175 -16.73 -0.87 -4.14
C TYR A 175 -15.31 -1.30 -3.79
N SER A 176 -14.54 -0.38 -3.23
CA SER A 176 -13.16 -0.64 -2.81
C SER A 176 -13.11 -1.84 -1.86
N GLY A 177 -12.23 -2.82 -2.16
CA GLY A 177 -12.08 -4.04 -1.38
C GLY A 177 -13.19 -5.09 -1.51
N GLN A 178 -14.24 -4.84 -2.29
CA GLN A 178 -15.42 -5.73 -2.38
C GLN A 178 -15.58 -6.39 -3.75
N CYS A 179 -14.53 -6.40 -4.58
CA CYS A 179 -14.59 -7.02 -5.89
C CYS A 179 -14.40 -8.55 -5.80
N LEU A 180 -15.47 -9.30 -5.99
CA LEU A 180 -15.42 -10.77 -6.09
C LEU A 180 -15.22 -11.28 -7.52
N MET A 181 -15.43 -10.45 -8.55
CA MET A 181 -15.32 -10.87 -9.95
C MET A 181 -13.91 -11.35 -10.30
N SER A 182 -12.88 -10.68 -9.82
CA SER A 182 -11.50 -11.08 -10.09
C SER A 182 -11.14 -12.43 -9.47
N SER A 183 -11.62 -12.73 -8.27
CA SER A 183 -11.40 -14.04 -7.64
C SER A 183 -12.23 -15.16 -8.30
N MET A 184 -13.45 -14.86 -8.75
CA MET A 184 -14.32 -15.87 -9.37
C MET A 184 -13.97 -16.18 -10.83
N ILE A 185 -13.61 -15.17 -11.64
CA ILE A 185 -13.36 -15.30 -13.07
C ILE A 185 -11.87 -15.51 -13.36
N ALA A 186 -10.99 -14.74 -12.73
CA ALA A 186 -9.57 -14.74 -13.00
C ALA A 186 -8.76 -15.54 -11.97
N LYS A 187 -9.40 -16.21 -11.02
CA LYS A 187 -8.76 -16.92 -9.88
C LYS A 187 -7.80 -16.03 -9.08
N TRP A 188 -8.02 -14.73 -9.05
CA TRP A 188 -7.28 -13.82 -8.20
C TRP A 188 -7.79 -13.98 -6.77
N LYS A 189 -6.88 -13.88 -5.80
CA LYS A 189 -7.27 -13.87 -4.39
C LYS A 189 -8.01 -12.58 -4.01
#